data_b96791a4a648408beb3483584252536d
#
_entry.id   b96791a4a648408beb3483584252536d
#
_cell.length_a   1.000
_cell.length_b   1.000
_cell.length_c   1.000
_cell.angle_alpha   90.00
_cell.angle_beta   90.00
_cell.angle_gamma   90.00
#
_symmetry.space_group_name_H-M   'P 1'
#
loop_
_entity.id
_entity.type
_entity.pdbx_description
1 polymer ?
#
loop_
_entity_poly.entity_id
_entity_poly.type
_entity_poly.pdbx_seq_one_letter_code
_entity_poly.pdbx_strand_id
1 'polypeptide(L)'
;MLQKFEFHKTERKIFIKSVITAIDAVRPKDFYFPGEMHNFWEIVCVAEGAAMATADERVYNLKKGNLLFHKPMEFHRVWSAEGTAPRLFIISFEAESDGMAYFRDRLFTLNDLLLEEFGGINAACRRAIELFDKGDTSEYSWQSNAAAVGLEAFLLRLRGEKETAYREDSRYAAIYRQIVSYLEDACCRSVTVEETARACNLSCSSLKRIFRMFCDKGVIEYHNSIRMRMAVKLLGEGKSISEVSEQLGFSSTSYFHIAFKRATGVSPGKYFGA
;
A
#
# COMPACT_ATOMS: atom_id res chain seq x y z
N MET A 1 24.55 -32.30 -39.25
CA MET A 1 23.94 -30.96 -39.24
C MET A 1 24.06 -30.40 -37.82
N LEU A 2 24.81 -29.35 -37.62
CA LEU A 2 24.84 -28.65 -36.30
C LEU A 2 23.53 -27.91 -36.16
N GLN A 3 22.76 -28.24 -35.12
CA GLN A 3 21.50 -27.57 -34.78
C GLN A 3 21.83 -26.10 -34.40
N LYS A 4 21.30 -25.11 -35.13
CA LYS A 4 21.44 -23.72 -34.78
C LYS A 4 20.55 -23.42 -33.58
N PHE A 5 21.13 -23.03 -32.45
CA PHE A 5 20.42 -22.55 -31.27
C PHE A 5 20.18 -21.05 -31.40
N GLU A 6 18.93 -20.63 -31.29
CA GLU A 6 18.55 -19.24 -31.19
C GLU A 6 18.35 -18.88 -29.72
N PHE A 7 18.97 -17.78 -29.27
CA PHE A 7 18.87 -17.28 -27.89
C PHE A 7 17.81 -16.20 -27.82
N HIS A 8 16.72 -16.49 -27.11
CA HIS A 8 15.67 -15.51 -26.84
C HIS A 8 15.90 -14.89 -25.47
N LYS A 9 16.28 -13.60 -25.46
CA LYS A 9 16.47 -12.87 -24.19
C LYS A 9 15.14 -12.68 -23.50
N THR A 10 15.11 -12.96 -22.19
CA THR A 10 13.99 -12.65 -21.31
C THR A 10 14.32 -11.44 -20.45
N GLU A 11 13.36 -10.56 -20.26
CA GLU A 11 13.46 -9.45 -19.30
C GLU A 11 12.70 -9.82 -18.03
N ARG A 12 13.35 -9.63 -16.88
CA ARG A 12 12.69 -9.76 -15.59
C ARG A 12 11.80 -8.54 -15.36
N LYS A 13 10.48 -8.71 -15.42
CA LYS A 13 9.49 -7.61 -15.27
C LYS A 13 9.12 -7.32 -13.83
N ILE A 14 9.28 -8.29 -12.93
CA ILE A 14 9.05 -8.15 -11.50
C ILE A 14 10.28 -8.70 -10.79
N PHE A 15 10.79 -7.93 -9.85
CA PHE A 15 11.91 -8.30 -9.01
C PHE A 15 11.58 -7.97 -7.55
N ILE A 16 11.35 -8.98 -6.74
CA ILE A 16 11.15 -8.83 -5.29
C ILE A 16 12.52 -8.86 -4.63
N LYS A 17 12.85 -7.75 -3.98
CA LYS A 17 14.13 -7.54 -3.31
C LYS A 17 14.14 -8.15 -1.91
N SER A 18 13.04 -7.98 -1.19
CA SER A 18 12.87 -8.51 0.16
C SER A 18 11.39 -8.76 0.49
N VAL A 19 11.14 -9.76 1.32
CA VAL A 19 9.87 -9.97 2.01
C VAL A 19 10.02 -9.38 3.41
N ILE A 20 9.07 -8.51 3.80
CA ILE A 20 9.13 -7.74 5.05
C ILE A 20 8.26 -8.41 6.11
N THR A 21 7.00 -8.65 5.78
CA THR A 21 6.06 -9.36 6.65
C THR A 21 5.24 -10.36 5.86
N ALA A 22 4.77 -11.40 6.54
CA ALA A 22 3.77 -12.32 6.01
C ALA A 22 2.85 -12.76 7.15
N ILE A 23 1.55 -12.59 6.98
CA ILE A 23 0.54 -12.84 8.00
C ILE A 23 -0.51 -13.79 7.42
N ASP A 24 -0.88 -14.80 8.22
CA ASP A 24 -2.06 -15.63 8.03
C ASP A 24 -2.79 -15.65 9.37
N ALA A 25 -3.87 -14.92 9.48
CA ALA A 25 -4.58 -14.79 10.75
C ALA A 25 -6.09 -14.63 10.55
N VAL A 26 -6.85 -15.33 11.40
CA VAL A 26 -8.26 -15.06 11.60
C VAL A 26 -8.38 -13.86 12.54
N ARG A 27 -9.08 -12.84 12.09
CA ARG A 27 -9.30 -11.62 12.86
C ARG A 27 -10.67 -11.67 13.55
N PRO A 28 -10.81 -11.12 14.78
CA PRO A 28 -12.12 -11.09 15.44
C PRO A 28 -13.14 -10.25 14.65
N LYS A 29 -14.44 -10.44 14.92
CA LYS A 29 -15.53 -9.74 14.22
C LYS A 29 -15.51 -8.22 14.36
N ASP A 30 -14.92 -7.74 15.43
CA ASP A 30 -14.71 -6.33 15.77
C ASP A 30 -13.29 -5.85 15.49
N PHE A 31 -12.49 -6.64 14.74
CA PHE A 31 -11.14 -6.27 14.40
C PHE A 31 -11.12 -4.95 13.63
N TYR A 32 -10.22 -4.10 14.07
CA TYR A 32 -9.99 -2.81 13.53
C TYR A 32 -8.50 -2.50 13.53
N PHE A 33 -7.92 -2.28 12.36
CA PHE A 33 -6.57 -1.79 12.21
C PHE A 33 -6.64 -0.30 11.88
N PRO A 34 -6.00 0.59 12.67
CA PRO A 34 -6.15 2.04 12.53
C PRO A 34 -5.57 2.59 11.23
N GLY A 35 -4.73 1.82 10.57
CA GLY A 35 -4.12 2.17 9.30
C GLY A 35 -2.68 2.66 9.45
N GLU A 36 -1.95 2.50 8.35
CA GLU A 36 -0.54 2.86 8.24
C GLU A 36 -0.20 3.39 6.85
N MET A 37 1.02 3.86 6.72
CA MET A 37 1.64 4.26 5.46
C MET A 37 3.12 3.89 5.55
N HIS A 38 3.57 3.10 4.62
CA HIS A 38 4.96 2.61 4.55
C HIS A 38 5.51 2.67 3.12
N ASN A 39 6.83 2.51 2.97
CA ASN A 39 7.53 2.67 1.71
C ASN A 39 7.77 1.34 0.96
N PHE A 40 6.85 0.39 1.07
CA PHE A 40 6.92 -0.89 0.39
C PHE A 40 5.53 -1.34 -0.07
N TRP A 41 5.48 -2.36 -0.91
CA TRP A 41 4.23 -2.95 -1.36
C TRP A 41 3.63 -3.86 -0.29
N GLU A 42 2.30 -3.88 -0.24
CA GLU A 42 1.57 -4.85 0.55
C GLU A 42 0.43 -5.44 -0.27
N ILE A 43 0.18 -6.72 -0.08
CA ILE A 43 -0.97 -7.43 -0.63
C ILE A 43 -1.83 -7.89 0.54
N VAL A 44 -3.12 -7.54 0.50
CA VAL A 44 -4.13 -8.06 1.42
C VAL A 44 -5.08 -8.95 0.64
N CYS A 45 -5.22 -10.21 1.07
CA CYS A 45 -6.14 -11.17 0.47
C CYS A 45 -7.10 -11.71 1.55
N VAL A 46 -8.40 -11.70 1.25
CA VAL A 46 -9.42 -12.30 2.11
C VAL A 46 -9.55 -13.77 1.77
N ALA A 47 -9.05 -14.64 2.66
CA ALA A 47 -9.16 -16.09 2.50
C ALA A 47 -10.55 -16.61 2.92
N GLU A 48 -11.14 -16.01 3.96
CA GLU A 48 -12.48 -16.35 4.47
C GLU A 48 -13.16 -15.10 5.03
N GLY A 49 -14.51 -15.10 5.00
CA GLY A 49 -15.33 -14.00 5.52
C GLY A 49 -15.28 -12.75 4.64
N ALA A 50 -15.40 -11.57 5.28
CA ALA A 50 -15.41 -10.27 4.62
C ALA A 50 -14.64 -9.22 5.45
N ALA A 51 -13.98 -8.31 4.75
CA ALA A 51 -13.26 -7.19 5.35
C ALA A 51 -13.53 -5.90 4.56
N MET A 52 -13.50 -4.78 5.25
CA MET A 52 -13.39 -3.47 4.60
C MET A 52 -11.93 -3.05 4.56
N ALA A 53 -11.52 -2.39 3.49
CA ALA A 53 -10.20 -1.80 3.39
C ALA A 53 -10.27 -0.40 2.77
N THR A 54 -9.32 0.46 3.13
CA THR A 54 -9.07 1.70 2.38
C THR A 54 -7.72 1.64 1.69
N ALA A 55 -7.65 2.24 0.53
CA ALA A 55 -6.44 2.50 -0.22
C ALA A 55 -6.51 3.95 -0.71
N ASP A 56 -5.82 4.87 -0.02
CA ASP A 56 -5.96 6.31 -0.15
C ASP A 56 -7.45 6.75 -0.16
N GLU A 57 -7.95 7.25 -1.28
CA GLU A 57 -9.31 7.76 -1.44
C GLU A 57 -10.38 6.67 -1.65
N ARG A 58 -9.97 5.43 -1.91
CA ARG A 58 -10.89 4.33 -2.22
C ARG A 58 -11.23 3.50 -0.99
N VAL A 59 -12.47 3.08 -0.90
CA VAL A 59 -12.98 2.18 0.13
C VAL A 59 -13.47 0.89 -0.53
N TYR A 60 -12.94 -0.24 -0.10
CA TYR A 60 -13.23 -1.55 -0.66
C TYR A 60 -14.00 -2.42 0.33
N ASN A 61 -15.05 -3.09 -0.16
CA ASN A 61 -15.67 -4.22 0.53
C ASN A 61 -15.08 -5.50 -0.07
N LEU A 62 -14.19 -6.12 0.68
CA LEU A 62 -13.44 -7.31 0.26
C LEU A 62 -14.14 -8.56 0.76
N LYS A 63 -14.39 -9.51 -0.15
CA LYS A 63 -14.96 -10.83 0.13
C LYS A 63 -13.94 -11.93 -0.14
N LYS A 64 -14.26 -13.16 0.26
CA LYS A 64 -13.40 -14.33 -0.02
C LYS A 64 -12.88 -14.30 -1.45
N GLY A 65 -11.59 -14.48 -1.63
CA GLY A 65 -10.86 -14.45 -2.90
C GLY A 65 -10.44 -13.06 -3.35
N ASN A 66 -10.95 -11.97 -2.75
CA ASN A 66 -10.49 -10.63 -3.12
C ASN A 66 -9.05 -10.41 -2.65
N LEU A 67 -8.21 -9.91 -3.58
CA LEU A 67 -6.82 -9.59 -3.39
C LEU A 67 -6.59 -8.14 -3.81
N LEU A 68 -6.21 -7.29 -2.85
CA LEU A 68 -5.98 -5.86 -3.01
C LEU A 68 -4.49 -5.56 -2.84
N PHE A 69 -3.97 -4.68 -3.69
CA PHE A 69 -2.61 -4.16 -3.59
C PHE A 69 -2.59 -2.79 -2.92
N HIS A 70 -1.69 -2.63 -1.97
CA HIS A 70 -1.29 -1.35 -1.40
C HIS A 70 0.08 -0.96 -1.93
N LYS A 71 0.14 0.18 -2.63
CA LYS A 71 1.37 0.71 -3.21
C LYS A 71 2.25 1.41 -2.15
N PRO A 72 3.55 1.55 -2.36
CA PRO A 72 4.41 2.35 -1.47
C PRO A 72 3.83 3.74 -1.22
N MET A 73 3.91 4.18 0.04
CA MET A 73 3.42 5.49 0.51
C MET A 73 1.90 5.70 0.41
N GLU A 74 1.12 4.65 0.19
CA GLU A 74 -0.34 4.68 0.28
C GLU A 74 -0.79 4.59 1.74
N PHE A 75 -1.73 5.45 2.16
CA PHE A 75 -2.40 5.25 3.42
C PHE A 75 -3.47 4.17 3.26
N HIS A 76 -3.37 3.12 4.05
CA HIS A 76 -4.33 2.03 4.01
C HIS A 76 -4.67 1.53 5.41
N ARG A 77 -5.83 0.90 5.52
CA ARG A 77 -6.32 0.24 6.72
C ARG A 77 -7.24 -0.92 6.35
N VAL A 78 -7.44 -1.83 7.30
CA VAL A 78 -8.34 -2.96 7.14
C VAL A 78 -9.12 -3.22 8.43
N TRP A 79 -10.40 -3.60 8.31
CA TRP A 79 -11.25 -3.96 9.44
C TRP A 79 -12.27 -5.03 9.05
N SER A 80 -12.78 -5.77 10.04
CA SER A 80 -13.80 -6.80 9.81
C SER A 80 -15.10 -6.21 9.28
N ALA A 81 -15.77 -6.92 8.41
CA ALA A 81 -17.02 -6.50 7.78
C ALA A 81 -18.11 -7.58 7.88
N GLU A 82 -19.35 -7.17 7.62
CA GLU A 82 -20.52 -8.04 7.53
C GLU A 82 -20.72 -8.95 8.77
N GLY A 83 -20.20 -8.55 9.95
CA GLY A 83 -20.24 -9.34 11.18
C GLY A 83 -19.42 -10.65 11.13
N THR A 84 -18.52 -10.78 10.16
CA THR A 84 -17.66 -11.96 9.99
C THR A 84 -16.35 -11.81 10.76
N ALA A 85 -15.66 -12.94 10.97
CA ALA A 85 -14.29 -13.02 11.47
C ALA A 85 -13.37 -13.37 10.28
N PRO A 86 -12.87 -12.39 9.52
CA PRO A 86 -12.15 -12.68 8.30
C PRO A 86 -10.80 -13.34 8.56
N ARG A 87 -10.45 -14.32 7.72
CA ARG A 87 -9.07 -14.81 7.61
C ARG A 87 -8.36 -14.02 6.53
N LEU A 88 -7.26 -13.39 6.90
CA LEU A 88 -6.48 -12.53 6.02
C LEU A 88 -5.10 -13.14 5.76
N PHE A 89 -4.72 -13.21 4.50
CA PHE A 89 -3.35 -13.38 4.07
C PHE A 89 -2.79 -12.00 3.70
N ILE A 90 -1.69 -11.60 4.34
CA ILE A 90 -1.02 -10.34 4.06
C ILE A 90 0.46 -10.65 3.76
N ILE A 91 0.99 -10.04 2.71
CA ILE A 91 2.42 -10.11 2.37
C ILE A 91 2.89 -8.69 2.06
N SER A 92 3.88 -8.21 2.83
CA SER A 92 4.55 -6.94 2.57
C SER A 92 5.95 -7.19 2.01
N PHE A 93 6.35 -6.46 0.97
CA PHE A 93 7.59 -6.72 0.24
C PHE A 93 8.13 -5.46 -0.46
N GLU A 94 9.44 -5.41 -0.65
CA GLU A 94 10.08 -4.46 -1.56
C GLU A 94 10.18 -5.06 -2.96
N ALA A 95 9.86 -4.26 -3.97
CA ALA A 95 10.06 -4.62 -5.36
C ALA A 95 10.70 -3.46 -6.15
N GLU A 96 11.71 -3.80 -6.91
CA GLU A 96 12.44 -2.89 -7.79
C GLU A 96 12.12 -3.26 -9.26
N SER A 97 10.99 -2.80 -9.79
CA SER A 97 10.66 -3.05 -11.20
C SER A 97 9.45 -2.26 -11.69
N ASP A 98 9.50 -1.84 -12.94
CA ASP A 98 8.39 -1.14 -13.60
C ASP A 98 7.12 -1.99 -13.72
N GLY A 99 7.26 -3.32 -13.71
CA GLY A 99 6.14 -4.25 -13.78
C GLY A 99 5.15 -4.12 -12.62
N MET A 100 5.61 -3.65 -11.45
CA MET A 100 4.74 -3.41 -10.30
C MET A 100 3.76 -2.25 -10.52
N ALA A 101 4.06 -1.32 -11.42
CA ALA A 101 3.14 -0.23 -11.75
C ALA A 101 1.78 -0.75 -12.27
N TYR A 102 1.76 -1.94 -12.88
CA TYR A 102 0.52 -2.58 -13.31
C TYR A 102 -0.45 -2.86 -12.17
N PHE A 103 0.04 -3.16 -10.97
CA PHE A 103 -0.80 -3.56 -9.83
C PHE A 103 -1.32 -2.37 -8.99
N ARG A 104 -0.93 -1.14 -9.34
CA ARG A 104 -1.42 0.05 -8.64
C ARG A 104 -2.93 0.18 -8.77
N ASP A 105 -3.57 0.43 -7.64
CA ASP A 105 -5.01 0.73 -7.56
C ASP A 105 -5.91 -0.39 -8.12
N ARG A 106 -5.43 -1.65 -8.14
CA ARG A 106 -6.13 -2.82 -8.70
C ARG A 106 -6.59 -3.79 -7.63
N LEU A 107 -7.77 -4.32 -7.89
CA LEU A 107 -8.41 -5.40 -7.14
C LEU A 107 -8.57 -6.62 -8.06
N PHE A 108 -8.27 -7.81 -7.53
CA PHE A 108 -8.50 -9.07 -8.22
C PHE A 108 -9.43 -9.95 -7.40
N THR A 109 -10.14 -10.85 -8.07
CA THR A 109 -10.88 -11.93 -7.42
C THR A 109 -10.27 -13.26 -7.85
N LEU A 110 -9.59 -13.90 -6.91
CA LEU A 110 -8.97 -15.19 -7.10
C LEU A 110 -10.03 -16.30 -7.10
N ASN A 111 -9.89 -17.27 -7.99
CA ASN A 111 -10.57 -18.55 -7.85
C ASN A 111 -9.93 -19.38 -6.73
N ASP A 112 -10.55 -20.51 -6.36
CA ASP A 112 -10.07 -21.32 -5.24
C ASP A 112 -8.64 -21.85 -5.47
N LEU A 113 -8.24 -22.16 -6.70
CA LEU A 113 -6.89 -22.62 -7.03
C LEU A 113 -5.83 -21.54 -6.81
N LEU A 114 -6.08 -20.32 -7.30
CA LEU A 114 -5.17 -19.19 -7.11
C LEU A 114 -5.14 -18.75 -5.65
N LEU A 115 -6.25 -18.87 -4.93
CA LEU A 115 -6.31 -18.56 -3.50
C LEU A 115 -5.47 -19.55 -2.67
N GLU A 116 -5.56 -20.84 -2.99
CA GLU A 116 -4.73 -21.89 -2.37
C GLU A 116 -3.24 -21.66 -2.67
N GLU A 117 -2.90 -21.36 -3.93
CA GLU A 117 -1.54 -21.01 -4.32
C GLU A 117 -1.01 -19.81 -3.55
N PHE A 118 -1.78 -18.71 -3.46
CA PHE A 118 -1.37 -17.53 -2.70
C PHE A 118 -1.19 -17.83 -1.21
N GLY A 119 -2.05 -18.65 -0.63
CA GLY A 119 -1.90 -19.16 0.75
C GLY A 119 -0.60 -19.95 0.95
N GLY A 120 -0.22 -20.78 -0.02
CA GLY A 120 1.06 -21.52 -0.02
C GLY A 120 2.28 -20.59 -0.08
N ILE A 121 2.22 -19.55 -0.92
CA ILE A 121 3.28 -18.51 -1.00
C ILE A 121 3.36 -17.74 0.31
N ASN A 122 2.23 -17.32 0.88
CA ASN A 122 2.20 -16.66 2.18
C ASN A 122 2.86 -17.53 3.27
N ALA A 123 2.55 -18.83 3.30
CA ALA A 123 3.17 -19.76 4.23
C ALA A 123 4.70 -19.91 4.00
N ALA A 124 5.16 -19.89 2.74
CA ALA A 124 6.59 -19.90 2.43
C ALA A 124 7.30 -18.63 2.92
N CYS A 125 6.68 -17.45 2.70
CA CYS A 125 7.19 -16.18 3.22
C CYS A 125 7.29 -16.20 4.76
N ARG A 126 6.27 -16.68 5.46
CA ARG A 126 6.29 -16.79 6.93
C ARG A 126 7.41 -17.69 7.42
N ARG A 127 7.59 -18.87 6.80
CA ARG A 127 8.70 -19.78 7.17
C ARG A 127 10.06 -19.14 6.99
N ALA A 128 10.26 -18.37 5.91
CA ALA A 128 11.51 -17.64 5.69
C ALA A 128 11.77 -16.61 6.80
N ILE A 129 10.76 -15.83 7.18
CA ILE A 129 10.86 -14.83 8.26
C ILE A 129 11.18 -15.52 9.60
N GLU A 130 10.53 -16.64 9.92
CA GLU A 130 10.81 -17.41 11.14
C GLU A 130 12.26 -17.93 11.20
N LEU A 131 12.86 -18.30 10.06
CA LEU A 131 14.28 -18.70 10.00
C LEU A 131 15.20 -17.51 10.27
N PHE A 132 14.88 -16.33 9.72
CA PHE A 132 15.61 -15.10 10.00
C PHE A 132 15.59 -14.77 11.49
N ASP A 133 14.42 -14.82 12.13
CA ASP A 133 14.24 -14.52 13.55
C ASP A 133 14.99 -15.51 14.45
N LYS A 134 15.16 -16.75 14.01
CA LYS A 134 15.96 -17.80 14.69
C LYS A 134 17.46 -17.68 14.44
N GLY A 135 17.90 -16.77 13.55
CA GLY A 135 19.30 -16.57 13.20
C GLY A 135 19.88 -17.64 12.26
N ASP A 136 19.04 -18.48 11.64
CA ASP A 136 19.46 -19.44 10.62
C ASP A 136 19.63 -18.76 9.27
N THR A 137 20.73 -18.04 9.12
CA THR A 137 21.01 -17.23 7.94
C THR A 137 21.21 -18.04 6.66
N SER A 138 21.72 -19.28 6.79
CA SER A 138 21.97 -20.16 5.64
C SER A 138 20.66 -20.64 5.02
N GLU A 139 19.79 -21.24 5.82
CA GLU A 139 18.50 -21.74 5.34
C GLU A 139 17.57 -20.58 4.97
N TYR A 140 17.58 -19.48 5.73
CA TYR A 140 16.87 -18.25 5.39
C TYR A 140 17.18 -17.78 3.97
N SER A 141 18.44 -17.76 3.56
CA SER A 141 18.82 -17.27 2.22
C SER A 141 18.15 -18.07 1.10
N TRP A 142 18.07 -19.40 1.23
CA TRP A 142 17.39 -20.26 0.25
C TRP A 142 15.88 -20.11 0.29
N GLN A 143 15.28 -20.15 1.46
CA GLN A 143 13.83 -20.10 1.64
C GLN A 143 13.24 -18.74 1.26
N SER A 144 13.93 -17.65 1.61
CA SER A 144 13.49 -16.30 1.24
C SER A 144 13.56 -16.06 -0.27
N ASN A 145 14.62 -16.55 -0.92
CA ASN A 145 14.71 -16.48 -2.38
C ASN A 145 13.63 -17.32 -3.07
N ALA A 146 13.37 -18.53 -2.59
CA ALA A 146 12.31 -19.39 -3.12
C ALA A 146 10.91 -18.74 -2.96
N ALA A 147 10.64 -18.15 -1.80
CA ALA A 147 9.40 -17.43 -1.53
C ALA A 147 9.24 -16.19 -2.45
N ALA A 148 10.31 -15.40 -2.62
CA ALA A 148 10.31 -14.23 -3.51
C ALA A 148 10.04 -14.63 -4.97
N VAL A 149 10.72 -15.66 -5.47
CA VAL A 149 10.51 -16.18 -6.84
C VAL A 149 9.09 -16.75 -7.00
N GLY A 150 8.57 -17.43 -5.99
CA GLY A 150 7.18 -17.91 -5.98
C GLY A 150 6.17 -16.76 -6.09
N LEU A 151 6.37 -15.68 -5.33
CA LEU A 151 5.53 -14.49 -5.38
C LEU A 151 5.64 -13.78 -6.74
N GLU A 152 6.84 -13.65 -7.30
CA GLU A 152 7.04 -13.08 -8.65
C GLU A 152 6.30 -13.88 -9.72
N ALA A 153 6.41 -15.20 -9.69
CA ALA A 153 5.72 -16.10 -10.63
C ALA A 153 4.19 -15.96 -10.50
N PHE A 154 3.68 -15.87 -9.28
CA PHE A 154 2.26 -15.63 -9.02
C PHE A 154 1.80 -14.29 -9.60
N LEU A 155 2.54 -13.19 -9.36
CA LEU A 155 2.22 -11.87 -9.87
C LEU A 155 2.23 -11.82 -11.40
N LEU A 156 3.18 -12.48 -12.04
CA LEU A 156 3.22 -12.60 -13.51
C LEU A 156 1.99 -13.31 -14.06
N ARG A 157 1.49 -14.38 -13.40
CA ARG A 157 0.24 -15.04 -13.78
C ARG A 157 -0.98 -14.17 -13.51
N LEU A 158 -1.02 -13.53 -12.34
CA LEU A 158 -2.13 -12.66 -11.94
C LEU A 158 -2.35 -11.51 -12.94
N ARG A 159 -1.28 -11.04 -13.61
CA ARG A 159 -1.40 -10.05 -14.70
C ARG A 159 -2.28 -10.54 -15.86
N GLY A 160 -2.39 -11.83 -16.06
CA GLY A 160 -3.27 -12.43 -17.09
C GLY A 160 -4.73 -12.59 -16.63
N GLU A 161 -5.00 -12.43 -15.35
CA GLU A 161 -6.34 -12.53 -14.79
C GLU A 161 -7.15 -11.24 -14.97
N LYS A 162 -8.47 -11.39 -14.94
CA LYS A 162 -9.38 -10.25 -15.06
C LYS A 162 -9.39 -9.44 -13.77
N GLU A 163 -9.13 -8.14 -13.92
CA GLU A 163 -9.30 -7.18 -12.83
C GLU A 163 -10.76 -7.09 -12.38
N THR A 164 -10.97 -7.01 -11.09
CA THR A 164 -12.28 -6.75 -10.50
C THR A 164 -12.55 -5.25 -10.49
N ALA A 165 -13.63 -4.83 -11.13
CA ALA A 165 -13.99 -3.42 -11.20
C ALA A 165 -14.25 -2.86 -9.80
N TYR A 166 -13.61 -1.73 -9.49
CA TYR A 166 -13.92 -0.97 -8.29
C TYR A 166 -15.38 -0.51 -8.31
N ARG A 167 -16.07 -0.70 -7.19
CA ARG A 167 -17.42 -0.17 -6.98
C ARG A 167 -17.46 0.55 -5.65
N GLU A 168 -18.07 1.71 -5.66
CA GLU A 168 -18.26 2.50 -4.46
C GLU A 168 -19.48 1.97 -3.66
N ASP A 169 -19.23 1.45 -2.48
CA ASP A 169 -20.22 0.70 -1.71
C ASP A 169 -21.19 1.59 -0.92
N SER A 170 -20.86 2.88 -0.72
CA SER A 170 -21.71 3.75 0.08
C SER A 170 -21.55 5.23 -0.26
N ARG A 171 -22.61 6.02 0.06
CA ARG A 171 -22.56 7.49 -0.04
C ARG A 171 -21.40 8.08 0.81
N TYR A 172 -21.09 7.50 1.96
CA TYR A 172 -20.01 8.01 2.80
C TYR A 172 -18.64 7.72 2.19
N ALA A 173 -18.46 6.59 1.51
CA ALA A 173 -17.25 6.30 0.75
C ALA A 173 -17.05 7.30 -0.40
N ALA A 174 -18.12 7.64 -1.12
CA ALA A 174 -18.09 8.68 -2.16
C ALA A 174 -17.66 10.04 -1.62
N ILE A 175 -18.20 10.45 -0.46
CA ILE A 175 -17.84 11.70 0.19
C ILE A 175 -16.38 11.64 0.70
N TYR A 176 -15.96 10.52 1.28
CA TYR A 176 -14.57 10.34 1.71
C TYR A 176 -13.60 10.48 0.53
N ARG A 177 -13.90 9.82 -0.59
CA ARG A 177 -13.11 9.96 -1.83
C ARG A 177 -13.02 11.42 -2.29
N GLN A 178 -14.14 12.16 -2.28
CA GLN A 178 -14.15 13.58 -2.63
C GLN A 178 -13.24 14.40 -1.71
N ILE A 179 -13.27 14.13 -0.39
CA ILE A 179 -12.39 14.81 0.59
C ILE A 179 -10.93 14.51 0.28
N VAL A 180 -10.56 13.25 0.09
CA VAL A 180 -9.16 12.86 -0.15
C VAL A 180 -8.67 13.42 -1.49
N SER A 181 -9.47 13.35 -2.55
CA SER A 181 -9.14 13.94 -3.85
C SER A 181 -8.84 15.45 -3.74
N TYR A 182 -9.68 16.19 -3.00
CA TYR A 182 -9.41 17.61 -2.73
C TYR A 182 -8.07 17.83 -2.00
N LEU A 183 -7.76 16.99 -1.00
CA LEU A 183 -6.49 17.09 -0.25
C LEU A 183 -5.29 16.76 -1.13
N GLU A 184 -5.42 15.83 -2.07
CA GLU A 184 -4.38 15.48 -3.04
C GLU A 184 -4.12 16.61 -4.03
N ASP A 185 -5.19 17.21 -4.57
CA ASP A 185 -5.09 18.38 -5.46
C ASP A 185 -4.44 19.58 -4.76
N ALA A 186 -4.63 19.69 -3.45
CA ALA A 186 -4.06 20.73 -2.62
C ALA A 186 -2.66 20.41 -2.04
N CYS A 187 -1.97 19.35 -2.51
CA CYS A 187 -0.72 18.88 -1.92
C CYS A 187 0.45 19.89 -1.93
N CYS A 188 0.37 20.91 -2.79
CA CYS A 188 1.41 21.95 -2.91
C CYS A 188 1.18 23.17 -1.99
N ARG A 189 0.21 23.12 -1.08
CA ARG A 189 -0.11 24.21 -0.14
C ARG A 189 -0.66 23.68 1.18
N SER A 190 -0.71 24.51 2.19
CA SER A 190 -1.43 24.17 3.42
C SER A 190 -2.94 24.38 3.23
N VAL A 191 -3.74 23.56 3.89
CA VAL A 191 -5.21 23.69 3.93
C VAL A 191 -5.69 23.73 5.40
N THR A 192 -6.88 24.29 5.61
CA THR A 192 -7.57 24.22 6.91
C THR A 192 -8.75 23.26 6.85
N VAL A 193 -9.26 22.86 8.03
CA VAL A 193 -10.47 22.03 8.12
C VAL A 193 -11.67 22.76 7.53
N GLU A 194 -11.78 24.07 7.78
CA GLU A 194 -12.86 24.95 7.32
C GLU A 194 -12.86 25.08 5.80
N GLU A 195 -11.67 25.26 5.22
CA GLU A 195 -11.49 25.34 3.78
C GLU A 195 -11.85 24.00 3.11
N THR A 196 -11.35 22.88 3.65
CA THR A 196 -11.66 21.55 3.13
C THR A 196 -13.16 21.25 3.22
N ALA A 197 -13.79 21.58 4.34
CA ALA A 197 -15.22 21.38 4.52
C ALA A 197 -16.05 22.18 3.50
N ARG A 198 -15.69 23.44 3.27
CA ARG A 198 -16.35 24.31 2.28
C ARG A 198 -16.19 23.76 0.87
N ALA A 199 -14.99 23.33 0.49
CA ALA A 199 -14.71 22.76 -0.83
C ALA A 199 -15.50 21.47 -1.10
N CYS A 200 -15.78 20.69 -0.06
CA CYS A 200 -16.57 19.46 -0.16
C CYS A 200 -18.07 19.65 0.12
N ASN A 201 -18.56 20.89 0.28
CA ASN A 201 -19.94 21.21 0.66
C ASN A 201 -20.40 20.53 1.97
N LEU A 202 -19.53 20.51 2.97
CA LEU A 202 -19.77 19.91 4.28
C LEU A 202 -19.62 20.93 5.42
N SER A 203 -20.28 20.65 6.55
CA SER A 203 -19.88 21.29 7.80
C SER A 203 -18.58 20.68 8.34
N CYS A 204 -17.80 21.42 9.13
CA CYS A 204 -16.58 20.89 9.75
C CYS A 204 -16.82 19.63 10.59
N SER A 205 -17.97 19.56 11.28
CA SER A 205 -18.37 18.39 12.07
C SER A 205 -18.66 17.18 11.18
N SER A 206 -19.39 17.37 10.08
CA SER A 206 -19.67 16.30 9.11
C SER A 206 -18.40 15.82 8.42
N LEU A 207 -17.52 16.74 8.00
CA LEU A 207 -16.21 16.42 7.45
C LEU A 207 -15.42 15.50 8.41
N LYS A 208 -15.20 15.95 9.65
CA LYS A 208 -14.43 15.19 10.65
C LYS A 208 -15.05 13.83 10.94
N ARG A 209 -16.39 13.75 11.06
CA ARG A 209 -17.10 12.51 11.32
C ARG A 209 -16.94 11.52 10.16
N ILE A 210 -17.18 11.95 8.92
CA ILE A 210 -17.08 11.07 7.75
C ILE A 210 -15.64 10.64 7.52
N PHE A 211 -14.69 11.58 7.62
CA PHE A 211 -13.28 11.27 7.47
C PHE A 211 -12.80 10.22 8.47
N ARG A 212 -13.20 10.33 9.74
CA ARG A 212 -12.85 9.40 10.80
C ARG A 212 -13.46 8.00 10.62
N MET A 213 -14.52 7.83 9.84
CA MET A 213 -15.06 6.50 9.52
C MET A 213 -14.06 5.66 8.72
N PHE A 214 -13.20 6.30 7.93
CA PHE A 214 -12.29 5.65 6.98
C PHE A 214 -10.81 5.91 7.25
N CYS A 215 -10.48 6.88 8.10
CA CYS A 215 -9.12 7.25 8.45
C CYS A 215 -9.04 7.71 9.90
N ASP A 216 -8.14 7.12 10.70
CA ASP A 216 -7.94 7.53 12.10
C ASP A 216 -7.13 8.81 12.25
N LYS A 217 -6.38 9.19 11.22
CA LYS A 217 -5.67 10.46 11.21
C LYS A 217 -6.65 11.63 11.15
N GLY A 218 -6.27 12.76 11.72
CA GLY A 218 -6.97 14.01 11.46
C GLY A 218 -6.82 14.44 10.00
N VAL A 219 -7.80 15.19 9.47
CA VAL A 219 -7.80 15.67 8.07
C VAL A 219 -6.49 16.37 7.71
N ILE A 220 -5.99 17.26 8.57
CA ILE A 220 -4.74 18.00 8.34
C ILE A 220 -3.51 17.11 8.46
N GLU A 221 -3.54 16.16 9.39
CA GLU A 221 -2.46 15.17 9.53
C GLU A 221 -2.35 14.29 8.29
N TYR A 222 -3.48 13.84 7.77
CA TYR A 222 -3.55 13.08 6.52
C TYR A 222 -3.04 13.90 5.34
N HIS A 223 -3.48 15.15 5.20
CA HIS A 223 -2.97 16.06 4.17
C HIS A 223 -1.44 16.25 4.26
N ASN A 224 -0.89 16.38 5.45
CA ASN A 224 0.56 16.43 5.62
C ASN A 224 1.24 15.12 5.20
N SER A 225 0.60 13.95 5.38
CA SER A 225 1.11 12.67 4.86
C SER A 225 1.16 12.66 3.32
N ILE A 226 0.14 13.20 2.65
CA ILE A 226 0.12 13.37 1.18
C ILE A 226 1.30 14.26 0.73
N ARG A 227 1.52 15.40 1.41
CA ARG A 227 2.63 16.30 1.10
C ARG A 227 3.99 15.62 1.27
N MET A 228 4.15 14.77 2.28
CA MET A 228 5.38 13.99 2.47
C MET A 228 5.56 12.91 1.40
N ARG A 229 4.50 12.26 0.95
CA ARG A 229 4.54 11.32 -0.19
C ARG A 229 5.04 12.04 -1.46
N MET A 230 4.50 13.23 -1.73
CA MET A 230 4.95 14.04 -2.86
C MET A 230 6.42 14.48 -2.69
N ALA A 231 6.84 14.80 -1.46
CA ALA A 231 8.23 15.14 -1.17
C ALA A 231 9.19 13.98 -1.51
N VAL A 232 8.86 12.76 -1.09
CA VAL A 232 9.65 11.55 -1.41
C VAL A 232 9.78 11.38 -2.92
N LYS A 233 8.68 11.54 -3.66
CA LYS A 233 8.68 11.45 -5.12
C LYS A 233 9.61 12.49 -5.75
N LEU A 234 9.44 13.77 -5.39
CA LEU A 234 10.21 14.88 -5.98
C LEU A 234 11.71 14.81 -5.66
N LEU A 235 12.06 14.39 -4.43
CA LEU A 235 13.46 14.14 -4.06
C LEU A 235 14.05 12.96 -4.82
N GLY A 236 13.27 11.89 -5.03
CA GLY A 236 13.67 10.76 -5.86
C GLY A 236 13.87 11.12 -7.35
N GLU A 237 13.19 12.15 -7.83
CA GLU A 237 13.38 12.74 -9.17
C GLU A 237 14.62 13.66 -9.24
N GLY A 238 15.37 13.81 -8.15
CA GLY A 238 16.62 14.58 -8.10
C GLY A 238 16.45 16.06 -7.76
N LYS A 239 15.26 16.50 -7.33
CA LYS A 239 15.08 17.89 -6.87
C LYS A 239 15.79 18.11 -5.54
N SER A 240 16.31 19.32 -5.33
CA SER A 240 16.92 19.72 -4.07
C SER A 240 15.88 19.85 -2.95
N ILE A 241 16.31 19.69 -1.72
CA ILE A 241 15.46 19.83 -0.53
C ILE A 241 14.79 21.21 -0.47
N SER A 242 15.50 22.26 -0.87
CA SER A 242 14.97 23.62 -0.91
C SER A 242 13.85 23.78 -1.91
N GLU A 243 14.05 23.31 -3.16
CA GLU A 243 13.03 23.34 -4.22
C GLU A 243 11.76 22.54 -3.81
N VAL A 244 11.96 21.35 -3.21
CA VAL A 244 10.83 20.55 -2.75
C VAL A 244 10.07 21.23 -1.62
N SER A 245 10.77 21.82 -0.65
CA SER A 245 10.15 22.59 0.45
C SER A 245 9.31 23.74 -0.08
N GLU A 246 9.83 24.50 -1.02
CA GLU A 246 9.14 25.64 -1.67
C GLU A 246 7.93 25.15 -2.50
N GLN A 247 8.16 24.17 -3.39
CA GLN A 247 7.12 23.62 -4.27
C GLN A 247 5.93 23.04 -3.50
N LEU A 248 6.18 22.45 -2.33
CA LEU A 248 5.13 21.92 -1.46
C LEU A 248 4.54 22.95 -0.51
N GLY A 249 4.95 24.23 -0.60
CA GLY A 249 4.38 25.32 0.20
C GLY A 249 4.69 25.23 1.69
N PHE A 250 5.90 24.78 2.06
CA PHE A 250 6.37 24.85 3.44
C PHE A 250 6.91 26.26 3.75
N SER A 251 6.59 26.75 4.94
CA SER A 251 7.01 28.08 5.39
C SER A 251 8.53 28.24 5.52
N SER A 252 9.25 27.14 5.68
CA SER A 252 10.71 27.10 5.71
C SER A 252 11.22 25.67 5.45
N THR A 253 12.44 25.57 4.92
CA THR A 253 13.15 24.29 4.75
C THR A 253 13.38 23.60 6.11
N SER A 254 13.59 24.34 7.18
CA SER A 254 13.74 23.80 8.54
C SER A 254 12.46 23.09 9.00
N TYR A 255 11.29 23.71 8.78
CA TYR A 255 10.00 23.08 9.11
C TYR A 255 9.73 21.85 8.25
N PHE A 256 10.09 21.91 6.97
CA PHE A 256 10.02 20.74 6.07
C PHE A 256 10.87 19.58 6.61
N HIS A 257 12.10 19.81 7.05
CA HIS A 257 12.96 18.77 7.64
C HIS A 257 12.31 18.08 8.84
N ILE A 258 11.69 18.86 9.73
CA ILE A 258 10.98 18.33 10.92
C ILE A 258 9.79 17.48 10.49
N ALA A 259 8.96 17.99 9.57
CA ALA A 259 7.78 17.30 9.06
C ALA A 259 8.15 15.99 8.32
N PHE A 260 9.19 16.03 7.48
CA PHE A 260 9.69 14.89 6.75
C PHE A 260 10.21 13.79 7.71
N LYS A 261 11.08 14.17 8.67
CA LYS A 261 11.59 13.24 9.67
C LYS A 261 10.47 12.60 10.50
N ARG A 262 9.44 13.38 10.87
CA ARG A 262 8.27 12.88 11.61
C ARG A 262 7.48 11.85 10.79
N ALA A 263 7.36 12.04 9.48
CA ALA A 263 6.59 11.17 8.60
C ALA A 263 7.37 9.91 8.16
N THR A 264 8.69 10.02 7.96
CA THR A 264 9.53 8.94 7.39
C THR A 264 10.49 8.31 8.39
N GLY A 265 10.58 8.84 9.61
CA GLY A 265 11.53 8.40 10.64
C GLY A 265 12.95 8.97 10.51
N VAL A 266 13.33 9.43 9.32
CA VAL A 266 14.70 9.93 9.02
C VAL A 266 14.68 11.27 8.30
N SER A 267 15.79 12.00 8.32
CA SER A 267 15.89 13.27 7.58
C SER A 267 15.93 13.03 6.07
N PRO A 268 15.51 14.02 5.23
CA PRO A 268 15.54 13.89 3.78
C PRO A 268 16.89 13.44 3.21
N GLY A 269 18.01 14.01 3.69
CA GLY A 269 19.34 13.62 3.26
C GLY A 269 19.69 12.16 3.58
N LYS A 270 19.30 11.66 4.76
CA LYS A 270 19.52 10.24 5.13
C LYS A 270 18.60 9.29 4.36
N TYR A 271 17.43 9.73 4.00
CA TYR A 271 16.44 8.91 3.27
C TYR A 271 16.93 8.54 1.86
N PHE A 272 17.65 9.44 1.21
CA PHE A 272 18.17 9.25 -0.15
C PHE A 272 19.69 8.97 -0.20
N GLY A 273 20.33 8.69 0.94
CA GLY A 273 21.73 8.26 0.99
C GLY A 273 22.75 9.37 0.70
N ALA A 274 22.38 10.62 0.92
CA ALA A 274 23.29 11.77 0.85
C ALA A 274 23.90 12.09 2.21
#